data_481605f105efa65e7f4c39807b696240
#
_entry.id   481605f105efa65e7f4c39807b696240
#
_cell.length_a   1.000
_cell.length_b   1.000
_cell.length_c   1.000
_cell.angle_alpha   90.00
_cell.angle_beta   90.00
_cell.angle_gamma   90.00
#
_symmetry.space_group_name_H-M   'P 1'
#
loop_
_entity.id
_entity.type
_entity.pdbx_description
1 polymer ?
#
loop_
_entity_poly.entity_id
_entity_poly.type
_entity_poly.pdbx_seq_one_letter_code
_entity_poly.pdbx_strand_id
1 'polypeptide(L)'
;MKFISWNVNGLRACLKKGFEDVFRTLDADFFCIQETKMQPGQADFAPEGYTEYIYSADKKGYSGTAVWAKAPALSVRYGLDEDVHNHEGRAITLEYPDFYLVNLYVPNAQNELARIDYRMQWEDDLRRYLQRLDAEKPVILCGDLNVAHEDIDLKNPGPNRGAAGFSDQERGKLDELLAAGFTDSFRRLHPDATGMYSWWSMRFRARERNAGWRIDYFLVSDRIADKIQTAAILMDVMGSDHCPVELDIDL
;
A
#
# COMPACT_ATOMS: atom_id res chain seq x y z
N MET A 1 -6.03 -11.50 -12.93
CA MET A 1 -4.66 -11.28 -12.41
C MET A 1 -4.74 -11.05 -10.91
N LYS A 2 -3.82 -11.66 -10.16
CA LYS A 2 -3.78 -11.58 -8.69
C LYS A 2 -2.67 -10.65 -8.21
N PHE A 3 -3.03 -9.70 -7.37
CA PHE A 3 -2.14 -8.72 -6.76
C PHE A 3 -2.18 -8.87 -5.24
N ILE A 4 -1.01 -8.81 -4.61
CA ILE A 4 -0.86 -8.77 -3.15
C ILE A 4 -0.09 -7.49 -2.79
N SER A 5 -0.52 -6.83 -1.73
CA SER A 5 0.20 -5.71 -1.11
C SER A 5 0.37 -5.95 0.38
N TRP A 6 1.59 -5.78 0.90
CA TRP A 6 1.90 -6.04 2.30
C TRP A 6 2.99 -5.10 2.84
N ASN A 7 2.67 -4.29 3.83
CA ASN A 7 3.70 -3.62 4.62
C ASN A 7 4.35 -4.67 5.55
N VAL A 8 5.62 -4.97 5.30
CA VAL A 8 6.36 -6.04 6.01
C VAL A 8 7.11 -5.57 7.26
N ASN A 9 7.10 -4.26 7.52
CA ASN A 9 7.81 -3.64 8.66
C ASN A 9 9.27 -4.15 8.81
N GLY A 10 9.97 -4.26 7.69
CA GLY A 10 11.32 -4.77 7.55
C GLY A 10 11.38 -6.18 6.95
N LEU A 11 11.74 -6.28 5.66
CA LEU A 11 11.73 -7.55 4.92
C LEU A 11 12.60 -8.61 5.59
N ARG A 12 13.82 -8.27 6.05
CA ARG A 12 14.72 -9.22 6.72
C ARG A 12 14.13 -9.83 8.01
N ALA A 13 13.33 -9.03 8.72
CA ALA A 13 12.65 -9.51 9.93
C ALA A 13 11.44 -10.38 9.58
N CYS A 14 10.70 -10.00 8.54
CA CYS A 14 9.52 -10.73 8.05
C CYS A 14 9.92 -12.08 7.43
N LEU A 15 11.04 -12.16 6.71
CA LEU A 15 11.61 -13.42 6.19
C LEU A 15 11.81 -14.45 7.31
N LYS A 16 12.35 -14.02 8.45
CA LYS A 16 12.55 -14.91 9.62
C LYS A 16 11.24 -15.36 10.27
N LYS A 17 10.12 -14.76 9.89
CA LYS A 17 8.77 -15.06 10.41
C LYS A 17 7.87 -15.75 9.37
N GLY A 18 8.44 -16.28 8.28
CA GLY A 18 7.71 -17.07 7.29
C GLY A 18 7.23 -16.28 6.07
N PHE A 19 7.78 -15.11 5.78
CA PHE A 19 7.42 -14.35 4.57
C PHE A 19 7.47 -15.18 3.29
N GLU A 20 8.53 -16.00 3.12
CA GLU A 20 8.71 -16.83 1.94
C GLU A 20 7.60 -17.86 1.75
N ASP A 21 7.12 -18.47 2.83
CA ASP A 21 6.00 -19.43 2.78
C ASP A 21 4.69 -18.72 2.41
N VAL A 22 4.46 -17.52 2.95
CA VAL A 22 3.31 -16.68 2.59
C VAL A 22 3.38 -16.30 1.11
N PHE A 23 4.53 -15.81 0.64
CA PHE A 23 4.76 -15.44 -0.75
C PHE A 23 4.44 -16.59 -1.71
N ARG A 24 4.97 -17.78 -1.44
CA ARG A 24 4.72 -18.98 -2.24
C ARG A 24 3.26 -19.45 -2.19
N THR A 25 2.63 -19.40 -1.02
CA THR A 25 1.23 -19.84 -0.85
C THR A 25 0.26 -18.92 -1.58
N LEU A 26 0.50 -17.60 -1.54
CA LEU A 26 -0.36 -16.64 -2.22
C LEU A 26 -0.18 -16.65 -3.73
N ASP A 27 1.00 -17.03 -4.23
CA ASP A 27 1.33 -17.22 -5.66
C ASP A 27 0.78 -16.11 -6.58
N ALA A 28 0.96 -14.85 -6.17
CA ALA A 28 0.41 -13.70 -6.87
C ALA A 28 1.17 -13.41 -8.17
N ASP A 29 0.51 -12.82 -9.16
CA ASP A 29 1.16 -12.30 -10.38
C ASP A 29 2.03 -11.08 -10.05
N PHE A 30 1.59 -10.29 -9.04
CA PHE A 30 2.27 -9.11 -8.53
C PHE A 30 2.27 -9.13 -7.00
N PHE A 31 3.45 -9.12 -6.40
CA PHE A 31 3.61 -9.05 -4.96
C PHE A 31 4.33 -7.76 -4.58
N CYS A 32 3.59 -6.81 -4.02
CA CYS A 32 4.06 -5.48 -3.64
C CYS A 32 4.32 -5.43 -2.13
N ILE A 33 5.45 -4.86 -1.72
CA ILE A 33 5.71 -4.65 -0.30
C ILE A 33 6.14 -3.21 0.01
N GLN A 34 5.87 -2.80 1.24
CA GLN A 34 6.25 -1.51 1.79
C GLN A 34 7.06 -1.73 3.06
N GLU A 35 7.82 -0.72 3.46
CA GLU A 35 8.76 -0.76 4.58
C GLU A 35 9.77 -1.92 4.49
N THR A 36 10.47 -2.03 3.38
CA THR A 36 11.55 -3.03 3.23
C THR A 36 12.67 -2.84 4.25
N LYS A 37 12.93 -1.57 4.65
CA LYS A 37 13.98 -1.17 5.62
C LYS A 37 15.34 -1.75 5.30
N MET A 38 15.66 -1.87 4.01
CA MET A 38 16.91 -2.45 3.54
C MET A 38 17.51 -1.67 2.38
N GLN A 39 18.81 -1.92 2.13
CA GLN A 39 19.50 -1.54 0.91
C GLN A 39 19.60 -2.75 -0.03
N PRO A 40 19.81 -2.56 -1.34
CA PRO A 40 19.97 -3.66 -2.28
C PRO A 40 21.01 -4.68 -1.81
N GLY A 41 20.72 -5.97 -2.00
CA GLY A 41 21.59 -7.07 -1.61
C GLY A 41 21.64 -7.42 -0.11
N GLN A 42 20.79 -6.81 0.72
CA GLN A 42 20.74 -7.11 2.16
C GLN A 42 19.74 -8.22 2.54
N ALA A 43 18.93 -8.70 1.62
CA ALA A 43 18.07 -9.86 1.82
C ALA A 43 18.44 -10.94 0.80
N ASP A 44 18.49 -12.18 1.24
CA ASP A 44 18.65 -13.35 0.38
C ASP A 44 17.25 -13.90 0.06
N PHE A 45 16.57 -13.20 -0.87
CA PHE A 45 15.25 -13.58 -1.33
C PHE A 45 15.13 -13.23 -2.82
N ALA A 46 15.22 -14.26 -3.66
CA ALA A 46 15.14 -14.15 -5.12
C ALA A 46 14.19 -15.24 -5.66
N PRO A 47 12.87 -15.02 -5.60
CA PRO A 47 11.90 -16.03 -6.00
C PRO A 47 12.01 -16.33 -7.50
N GLU A 48 12.09 -17.61 -7.84
CA GLU A 48 12.16 -18.05 -9.23
C GLU A 48 10.89 -17.66 -10.00
N GLY A 49 11.05 -17.22 -11.23
CA GLY A 49 9.95 -16.80 -12.11
C GLY A 49 9.44 -15.38 -11.86
N TYR A 50 10.10 -14.60 -11.00
CA TYR A 50 9.74 -13.20 -10.77
C TYR A 50 10.87 -12.26 -11.15
N THR A 51 10.48 -11.11 -11.69
CA THR A 51 11.36 -9.94 -11.84
C THR A 51 11.21 -9.05 -10.61
N GLU A 52 12.33 -8.66 -10.01
CA GLU A 52 12.37 -7.83 -8.81
C GLU A 52 12.59 -6.36 -9.15
N TYR A 53 11.83 -5.48 -8.50
CA TYR A 53 11.98 -4.03 -8.53
C TYR A 53 12.08 -3.52 -7.10
N ILE A 54 13.20 -2.88 -6.72
CA ILE A 54 13.46 -2.38 -5.37
C ILE A 54 13.77 -0.90 -5.40
N TYR A 55 13.14 -0.15 -4.52
CA TYR A 55 13.44 1.26 -4.28
C TYR A 55 13.71 1.50 -2.80
N SER A 56 14.98 1.70 -2.45
CA SER A 56 15.43 1.94 -1.08
C SER A 56 15.49 3.42 -0.77
N ALA A 57 15.27 3.79 0.50
CA ALA A 57 15.52 5.14 0.96
C ALA A 57 17.04 5.43 1.00
N ASP A 58 17.43 6.70 0.87
CA ASP A 58 18.81 7.16 1.09
C ASP A 58 19.25 6.84 2.53
N LYS A 59 18.35 7.00 3.48
CA LYS A 59 18.57 6.64 4.88
C LYS A 59 18.48 5.13 5.08
N LYS A 60 19.58 4.51 5.49
CA LYS A 60 19.66 3.07 5.76
C LYS A 60 18.69 2.62 6.85
N GLY A 61 18.02 1.49 6.64
CA GLY A 61 17.10 0.90 7.63
C GLY A 61 15.77 1.64 7.79
N TYR A 62 15.38 2.44 6.81
CA TYR A 62 14.19 3.27 6.83
C TYR A 62 13.38 3.10 5.55
N SER A 63 12.02 3.11 5.64
CA SER A 63 11.12 3.10 4.49
C SER A 63 11.48 2.02 3.44
N GLY A 64 11.37 2.33 2.15
CA GLY A 64 11.68 1.44 1.03
C GLY A 64 10.48 0.62 0.58
N THR A 65 10.38 0.41 -0.73
CA THR A 65 9.34 -0.40 -1.38
C THR A 65 9.97 -1.43 -2.31
N ALA A 66 9.25 -2.53 -2.58
CA ALA A 66 9.65 -3.49 -3.60
C ALA A 66 8.43 -4.12 -4.27
N VAL A 67 8.64 -4.62 -5.49
CA VAL A 67 7.65 -5.39 -6.26
C VAL A 67 8.34 -6.60 -6.86
N TRP A 68 7.72 -7.77 -6.73
CA TRP A 68 8.03 -8.96 -7.51
C TRP A 68 6.89 -9.22 -8.50
N ALA A 69 7.20 -9.31 -9.78
CA ALA A 69 6.24 -9.50 -10.86
C ALA A 69 6.60 -10.70 -11.72
N LYS A 70 5.63 -11.61 -11.99
CA LYS A 70 5.83 -12.75 -12.91
C LYS A 70 6.10 -12.28 -14.34
N ALA A 71 5.42 -11.23 -14.78
CA ALA A 71 5.67 -10.59 -16.07
C ALA A 71 6.59 -9.37 -15.91
N PRO A 72 7.68 -9.23 -16.68
CA PRO A 72 8.51 -8.06 -16.62
C PRO A 72 7.75 -6.82 -17.12
N ALA A 73 7.97 -5.68 -16.47
CA ALA A 73 7.38 -4.41 -16.87
C ALA A 73 8.02 -3.87 -18.17
N LEU A 74 7.23 -3.13 -18.95
CA LEU A 74 7.73 -2.38 -20.12
C LEU A 74 8.68 -1.26 -19.70
N SER A 75 8.35 -0.58 -18.62
CA SER A 75 9.19 0.44 -18.00
C SER A 75 8.98 0.46 -16.48
N VAL A 76 9.95 1.00 -15.75
CA VAL A 76 9.87 1.24 -14.31
C VAL A 76 10.22 2.68 -14.01
N ARG A 77 9.47 3.28 -13.10
CA ARG A 77 9.77 4.58 -12.51
C ARG A 77 9.84 4.46 -11.00
N TYR A 78 10.89 5.04 -10.42
CA TYR A 78 11.09 5.14 -8.99
C TYR A 78 10.81 6.58 -8.53
N GLY A 79 9.93 6.74 -7.54
CA GLY A 79 9.53 8.04 -7.03
C GLY A 79 8.32 8.66 -7.75
N LEU A 80 8.05 9.92 -7.43
CA LEU A 80 7.05 10.78 -8.06
C LEU A 80 7.71 11.78 -9.01
N ASP A 81 6.93 12.69 -9.59
CA ASP A 81 7.45 13.71 -10.51
C ASP A 81 8.32 14.75 -9.77
N GLU A 82 7.97 15.11 -8.53
CA GLU A 82 8.69 16.06 -7.71
C GLU A 82 9.83 15.40 -6.93
N ASP A 83 11.07 15.84 -7.18
CA ASP A 83 12.29 15.27 -6.60
C ASP A 83 12.32 15.28 -5.07
N VAL A 84 11.66 16.25 -4.42
CA VAL A 84 11.55 16.34 -2.96
C VAL A 84 10.96 15.09 -2.31
N HIS A 85 10.23 14.26 -3.07
CA HIS A 85 9.60 13.02 -2.61
C HIS A 85 10.47 11.77 -2.84
N ASN A 86 11.60 11.89 -3.55
CA ASN A 86 12.32 10.76 -4.11
C ASN A 86 13.51 10.26 -3.28
N HIS A 87 13.58 10.65 -2.00
CA HIS A 87 14.66 10.28 -1.08
C HIS A 87 14.33 9.17 -0.09
N GLU A 88 13.05 8.81 0.00
CA GLU A 88 12.57 7.86 1.02
C GLU A 88 12.12 6.50 0.44
N GLY A 89 12.28 6.26 -0.87
CA GLY A 89 11.98 4.95 -1.49
C GLY A 89 10.50 4.57 -1.39
N ARG A 90 9.56 5.51 -1.65
CA ARG A 90 8.15 5.36 -1.30
C ARG A 90 7.23 4.97 -2.45
N ALA A 91 7.66 5.10 -3.71
CA ALA A 91 6.82 4.85 -4.86
C ALA A 91 7.57 4.08 -5.94
N ILE A 92 6.98 2.99 -6.44
CA ILE A 92 7.40 2.27 -7.63
C ILE A 92 6.24 2.22 -8.59
N THR A 93 6.44 2.69 -9.83
CA THR A 93 5.47 2.57 -10.91
C THR A 93 6.00 1.61 -11.96
N LEU A 94 5.25 0.56 -12.25
CA LEU A 94 5.51 -0.41 -13.31
C LEU A 94 4.52 -0.19 -14.45
N GLU A 95 5.00 -0.07 -15.67
CA GLU A 95 4.18 0.05 -16.86
C GLU A 95 3.97 -1.32 -17.51
N TYR A 96 2.71 -1.63 -17.81
CA TYR A 96 2.29 -2.78 -18.61
C TYR A 96 1.53 -2.31 -19.85
N PRO A 97 1.27 -3.20 -20.84
CA PRO A 97 0.55 -2.78 -22.06
C PRO A 97 -0.81 -2.11 -21.77
N ASP A 98 -1.56 -2.64 -20.80
CA ASP A 98 -2.94 -2.26 -20.56
C ASP A 98 -3.18 -1.49 -19.26
N PHE A 99 -2.17 -1.34 -18.39
CA PHE A 99 -2.28 -0.65 -17.09
C PHE A 99 -0.94 -0.19 -16.53
N TYR A 100 -1.00 0.69 -15.53
CA TYR A 100 0.10 0.98 -14.62
C TYR A 100 -0.16 0.33 -13.26
N LEU A 101 0.87 -0.31 -12.67
CA LEU A 101 0.87 -0.73 -11.26
C LEU A 101 1.70 0.27 -10.46
N VAL A 102 1.11 0.87 -9.43
CA VAL A 102 1.77 1.82 -8.54
C VAL A 102 1.78 1.27 -7.12
N ASN A 103 2.96 0.93 -6.60
CA ASN A 103 3.15 0.50 -5.22
C ASN A 103 3.63 1.68 -4.37
N LEU A 104 2.90 1.99 -3.29
CA LEU A 104 3.13 3.16 -2.45
C LEU A 104 3.34 2.83 -0.98
N TYR A 105 4.20 3.60 -0.36
CA TYR A 105 4.29 3.76 1.09
C TYR A 105 4.16 5.25 1.44
N VAL A 106 2.95 5.67 1.75
CA VAL A 106 2.61 7.07 2.00
C VAL A 106 3.26 7.56 3.31
N PRO A 107 3.85 8.77 3.36
CA PRO A 107 4.47 9.28 4.59
C PRO A 107 3.48 9.35 5.75
N ASN A 108 3.85 8.85 6.92
CA ASN A 108 3.07 9.04 8.14
C ASN A 108 3.17 10.49 8.65
N ALA A 109 2.06 11.07 9.10
CA ALA A 109 2.03 12.43 9.64
C ALA A 109 2.74 12.59 10.98
N GLN A 110 3.11 11.47 11.64
CA GLN A 110 3.79 11.37 12.94
C GLN A 110 2.94 11.89 14.13
N ASN A 111 3.49 11.69 15.34
CA ASN A 111 2.82 12.16 16.56
C ASN A 111 2.57 13.68 16.48
N GLU A 112 1.43 14.12 17.00
CA GLU A 112 1.02 15.52 17.00
C GLU A 112 0.99 16.16 15.61
N LEU A 113 0.86 15.31 14.55
CA LEU A 113 0.83 15.73 13.15
C LEU A 113 2.09 16.51 12.72
N ALA A 114 3.24 16.20 13.30
CA ALA A 114 4.49 16.95 13.08
C ALA A 114 4.95 17.01 11.61
N ARG A 115 4.49 16.10 10.75
CA ARG A 115 4.78 16.08 9.30
C ARG A 115 3.53 16.35 8.44
N ILE A 116 2.46 16.89 8.99
CA ILE A 116 1.20 17.02 8.25
C ILE A 116 1.33 17.87 6.99
N ASP A 117 2.05 19.00 7.04
CA ASP A 117 2.22 19.89 5.89
C ASP A 117 2.93 19.17 4.73
N TYR A 118 4.01 18.42 5.03
CA TYR A 118 4.68 17.58 4.03
C TYR A 118 3.77 16.47 3.50
N ARG A 119 2.99 15.84 4.39
CA ARG A 119 2.01 14.81 4.01
C ARG A 119 0.97 15.36 3.05
N MET A 120 0.42 16.56 3.31
CA MET A 120 -0.56 17.18 2.43
C MET A 120 0.02 17.52 1.06
N GLN A 121 1.23 18.06 1.01
CA GLN A 121 1.91 18.31 -0.26
C GLN A 121 2.14 17.01 -1.03
N TRP A 122 2.62 15.96 -0.35
CA TRP A 122 2.87 14.65 -0.94
C TRP A 122 1.60 14.04 -1.57
N GLU A 123 0.45 14.15 -0.88
CA GLU A 123 -0.84 13.66 -1.38
C GLU A 123 -1.33 14.44 -2.61
N ASP A 124 -1.14 15.75 -2.64
CA ASP A 124 -1.51 16.58 -3.80
C ASP A 124 -0.65 16.26 -5.02
N ASP A 125 0.65 16.06 -4.82
CA ASP A 125 1.59 15.69 -5.87
C ASP A 125 1.30 14.27 -6.37
N LEU A 126 1.04 13.33 -5.46
CA LEU A 126 0.60 11.98 -5.81
C LEU A 126 -0.67 11.99 -6.66
N ARG A 127 -1.70 12.74 -6.25
CA ARG A 127 -2.98 12.80 -6.99
C ARG A 127 -2.77 13.28 -8.41
N ARG A 128 -1.96 14.36 -8.61
CA ARG A 128 -1.62 14.86 -9.95
C ARG A 128 -0.86 13.81 -10.78
N TYR A 129 0.10 13.12 -10.15
CA TYR A 129 0.85 12.05 -10.75
C TYR A 129 -0.06 10.91 -11.25
N LEU A 130 -0.96 10.44 -10.39
CA LEU A 130 -1.88 9.34 -10.72
C LEU A 130 -2.90 9.74 -11.80
N GLN A 131 -3.42 10.97 -11.78
CA GLN A 131 -4.32 11.48 -12.82
C GLN A 131 -3.62 11.53 -14.19
N ARG A 132 -2.34 11.91 -14.22
CA ARG A 132 -1.54 11.90 -15.46
C ARG A 132 -1.35 10.48 -16.01
N LEU A 133 -1.04 9.50 -15.15
CA LEU A 133 -0.96 8.10 -15.55
C LEU A 133 -2.30 7.59 -16.05
N ASP A 134 -3.37 7.88 -15.29
CA ASP A 134 -4.73 7.43 -15.64
C ASP A 134 -5.24 8.03 -16.96
N ALA A 135 -4.78 9.21 -17.36
CA ALA A 135 -5.09 9.77 -18.67
C ALA A 135 -4.54 8.92 -19.83
N GLU A 136 -3.49 8.14 -19.60
CA GLU A 136 -2.88 7.28 -20.62
C GLU A 136 -3.41 5.84 -20.53
N LYS A 137 -3.33 5.21 -19.37
CA LYS A 137 -3.76 3.83 -19.10
C LYS A 137 -4.40 3.73 -17.72
N PRO A 138 -5.29 2.75 -17.49
CA PRO A 138 -5.81 2.49 -16.14
C PRO A 138 -4.68 2.27 -15.13
N VAL A 139 -4.91 2.71 -13.90
CA VAL A 139 -3.98 2.56 -12.80
C VAL A 139 -4.54 1.58 -11.77
N ILE A 140 -3.70 0.66 -11.33
CA ILE A 140 -3.87 -0.13 -10.10
C ILE A 140 -2.87 0.42 -9.09
N LEU A 141 -3.38 1.02 -8.03
CA LEU A 141 -2.61 1.58 -6.93
C LEU A 141 -2.73 0.67 -5.73
N CYS A 142 -1.63 0.35 -5.09
CA CYS A 142 -1.64 -0.39 -3.83
C CYS A 142 -0.63 0.16 -2.82
N GLY A 143 -0.83 -0.20 -1.57
CA GLY A 143 0.14 0.02 -0.52
C GLY A 143 -0.45 0.49 0.79
N ASP A 144 0.46 0.85 1.71
CA ASP A 144 0.14 1.47 2.97
C ASP A 144 -0.06 2.98 2.76
N LEU A 145 -1.33 3.41 2.79
CA LEU A 145 -1.69 4.81 2.63
C LEU A 145 -1.64 5.59 3.95
N ASN A 146 -1.32 4.92 5.07
CA ASN A 146 -1.22 5.53 6.39
C ASN A 146 -2.44 6.39 6.79
N VAL A 147 -3.64 5.98 6.35
CA VAL A 147 -4.91 6.65 6.69
C VAL A 147 -6.04 5.63 6.76
N ALA A 148 -6.83 5.67 7.83
CA ALA A 148 -8.16 5.05 7.88
C ALA A 148 -9.16 6.06 7.31
N HIS A 149 -9.94 5.67 6.30
CA HIS A 149 -10.80 6.60 5.57
C HIS A 149 -12.01 7.02 6.39
N GLU A 150 -12.82 6.04 6.81
CA GLU A 150 -14.08 6.25 7.49
C GLU A 150 -14.07 5.68 8.92
N ASP A 151 -15.08 6.03 9.71
CA ASP A 151 -15.24 5.52 11.08
C ASP A 151 -15.31 3.97 11.14
N ILE A 152 -15.78 3.34 10.06
CA ILE A 152 -15.83 1.87 9.92
C ILE A 152 -14.43 1.25 9.73
N ASP A 153 -13.43 2.04 9.34
CA ASP A 153 -12.09 1.57 9.00
C ASP A 153 -11.15 1.46 10.20
N LEU A 154 -11.63 1.76 11.41
CA LEU A 154 -10.86 1.55 12.64
C LEU A 154 -11.76 1.18 13.81
N LYS A 155 -11.21 0.44 14.79
CA LYS A 155 -11.96 -0.09 15.93
C LYS A 155 -12.53 1.00 16.84
N ASN A 156 -11.78 2.08 17.05
CA ASN A 156 -12.12 3.12 18.04
C ASN A 156 -12.02 4.51 17.40
N PRO A 157 -12.95 4.93 16.52
CA PRO A 157 -12.84 6.20 15.80
C PRO A 157 -12.86 7.42 16.74
N GLY A 158 -13.74 7.46 17.73
CA GLY A 158 -13.89 8.60 18.62
C GLY A 158 -12.58 9.05 19.29
N PRO A 159 -11.88 8.18 20.05
CA PRO A 159 -10.60 8.55 20.70
C PRO A 159 -9.45 8.86 19.75
N ASN A 160 -9.51 8.39 18.49
CA ASN A 160 -8.45 8.57 17.51
C ASN A 160 -8.70 9.73 16.53
N ARG A 161 -9.83 10.39 16.62
CA ARG A 161 -10.15 11.53 15.75
C ARG A 161 -9.10 12.64 15.91
N GLY A 162 -8.52 13.06 14.78
CA GLY A 162 -7.42 14.06 14.77
C GLY A 162 -6.02 13.48 15.03
N ALA A 163 -5.89 12.17 15.30
CA ALA A 163 -4.58 11.54 15.38
C ALA A 163 -3.99 11.28 13.98
N ALA A 164 -2.67 11.09 13.90
CA ALA A 164 -2.01 10.67 12.65
C ALA A 164 -2.64 9.38 12.12
N GLY A 165 -2.97 9.38 10.82
CA GLY A 165 -3.72 8.31 10.16
C GLY A 165 -5.24 8.39 10.30
N PHE A 166 -5.76 9.37 11.07
CA PHE A 166 -7.21 9.62 11.19
C PHE A 166 -7.52 11.10 11.46
N SER A 167 -6.71 12.00 10.94
CA SER A 167 -6.99 13.44 10.91
C SER A 167 -7.95 13.78 9.76
N ASP A 168 -8.70 14.87 9.92
CA ASP A 168 -9.62 15.32 8.87
C ASP A 168 -8.86 15.69 7.59
N GLN A 169 -7.62 16.20 7.72
CA GLN A 169 -6.76 16.53 6.57
C GLN A 169 -6.39 15.26 5.77
N GLU A 170 -5.90 14.20 6.44
CA GLU A 170 -5.51 12.95 5.76
C GLU A 170 -6.70 12.25 5.11
N ARG A 171 -7.84 12.20 5.81
CA ARG A 171 -9.09 11.63 5.29
C ARG A 171 -9.60 12.43 4.09
N GLY A 172 -9.59 13.76 4.19
CA GLY A 172 -9.98 14.64 3.08
C GLY A 172 -9.11 14.48 1.84
N LYS A 173 -7.80 14.18 2.00
CA LYS A 173 -6.93 13.87 0.85
C LYS A 173 -7.27 12.54 0.19
N LEU A 174 -7.69 11.55 0.96
CA LEU A 174 -8.20 10.30 0.37
C LEU A 174 -9.54 10.52 -0.35
N ASP A 175 -10.46 11.34 0.21
CA ASP A 175 -11.69 11.77 -0.50
C ASP A 175 -11.36 12.42 -1.85
N GLU A 176 -10.39 13.36 -1.86
CA GLU A 176 -9.95 14.03 -3.09
C GLU A 176 -9.35 13.05 -4.10
N LEU A 177 -8.59 12.04 -3.64
CA LEU A 177 -8.02 11.01 -4.51
C LEU A 177 -9.11 10.13 -5.12
N LEU A 178 -10.07 9.68 -4.32
CA LEU A 178 -11.20 8.88 -4.82
C LEU A 178 -12.04 9.71 -5.81
N ALA A 179 -12.34 10.96 -5.50
CA ALA A 179 -13.06 11.87 -6.39
C ALA A 179 -12.30 12.18 -7.70
N ALA A 180 -11.00 11.94 -7.74
CA ALA A 180 -10.17 12.13 -8.93
C ALA A 180 -10.26 10.97 -9.96
N GLY A 181 -11.13 9.99 -9.73
CA GLY A 181 -11.39 8.87 -10.66
C GLY A 181 -10.86 7.52 -10.17
N PHE A 182 -10.78 7.32 -8.85
CA PHE A 182 -10.31 6.06 -8.26
C PHE A 182 -11.35 5.45 -7.32
N THR A 183 -11.44 4.13 -7.38
CA THR A 183 -12.36 3.32 -6.56
C THR A 183 -11.57 2.50 -5.53
N ASP A 184 -11.98 2.56 -4.26
CA ASP A 184 -11.53 1.62 -3.21
C ASP A 184 -12.12 0.23 -3.50
N SER A 185 -11.27 -0.70 -3.89
CA SER A 185 -11.67 -2.04 -4.31
C SER A 185 -12.36 -2.83 -3.20
N PHE A 186 -11.87 -2.71 -1.96
CA PHE A 186 -12.46 -3.40 -0.82
C PHE A 186 -13.84 -2.84 -0.49
N ARG A 187 -13.99 -1.52 -0.38
CA ARG A 187 -15.29 -0.90 -0.05
C ARG A 187 -16.31 -1.04 -1.17
N ARG A 188 -15.86 -1.14 -2.43
CA ARG A 188 -16.75 -1.45 -3.55
C ARG A 188 -17.45 -2.80 -3.38
N LEU A 189 -16.71 -3.85 -2.96
CA LEU A 189 -17.28 -5.19 -2.79
C LEU A 189 -17.87 -5.42 -1.38
N HIS A 190 -17.38 -4.72 -0.38
CA HIS A 190 -17.72 -4.90 1.03
C HIS A 190 -18.06 -3.57 1.72
N PRO A 191 -19.10 -2.84 1.26
CA PRO A 191 -19.38 -1.47 1.72
C PRO A 191 -19.64 -1.39 3.23
N ASP A 192 -20.28 -2.41 3.81
CA ASP A 192 -20.71 -2.42 5.21
C ASP A 192 -19.89 -3.37 6.10
N ALA A 193 -18.79 -3.95 5.58
CA ALA A 193 -17.99 -4.89 6.37
C ALA A 193 -17.24 -4.19 7.50
N THR A 194 -17.57 -4.56 8.74
CA THR A 194 -16.96 -4.05 9.97
C THR A 194 -15.86 -4.96 10.48
N GLY A 195 -14.91 -4.41 11.28
CA GLY A 195 -13.88 -5.22 11.93
C GLY A 195 -12.82 -5.77 10.96
N MET A 196 -12.78 -5.26 9.74
CA MET A 196 -11.83 -5.63 8.70
C MET A 196 -10.67 -4.63 8.69
N TYR A 197 -9.55 -5.04 9.25
CA TYR A 197 -8.39 -4.17 9.45
C TYR A 197 -7.13 -4.79 8.85
N SER A 198 -6.18 -3.94 8.46
CA SER A 198 -4.92 -4.38 7.86
C SER A 198 -3.71 -4.13 8.77
N TRP A 199 -3.85 -3.29 9.78
CA TRP A 199 -2.81 -2.95 10.73
C TRP A 199 -3.29 -2.95 12.18
N TRP A 200 -2.39 -3.38 13.11
CA TRP A 200 -2.61 -3.37 14.56
C TRP A 200 -1.36 -2.91 15.28
N SER A 201 -1.53 -1.99 16.22
CA SER A 201 -0.42 -1.62 17.10
C SER A 201 0.18 -2.85 17.79
N MET A 202 1.51 -2.92 17.86
CA MET A 202 2.20 -3.98 18.63
C MET A 202 1.97 -3.89 20.14
N ARG A 203 1.33 -2.80 20.61
CA ARG A 203 1.06 -2.57 22.03
C ARG A 203 -0.28 -3.18 22.44
N PHE A 204 -0.41 -3.54 23.71
CA PHE A 204 -1.66 -3.95 24.36
C PHE A 204 -2.40 -5.12 23.70
N ARG A 205 -1.69 -6.02 23.00
CA ARG A 205 -2.26 -7.14 22.26
C ARG A 205 -3.39 -6.70 21.31
N ALA A 206 -3.17 -5.62 20.59
CA ALA A 206 -4.20 -4.99 19.76
C ALA A 206 -4.75 -5.96 18.70
N ARG A 207 -3.88 -6.79 18.07
CA ARG A 207 -4.30 -7.76 17.06
C ARG A 207 -5.18 -8.87 17.63
N GLU A 208 -4.86 -9.41 18.82
CA GLU A 208 -5.68 -10.44 19.49
C GLU A 208 -7.10 -9.94 19.82
N ARG A 209 -7.24 -8.65 20.11
CA ARG A 209 -8.53 -7.99 20.39
C ARG A 209 -9.20 -7.39 19.17
N ASN A 210 -8.58 -7.57 18.00
CA ASN A 210 -8.95 -6.92 16.76
C ASN A 210 -9.16 -5.40 16.90
N ALA A 211 -8.27 -4.72 17.65
CA ALA A 211 -8.26 -3.27 17.79
C ALA A 211 -7.33 -2.67 16.70
N GLY A 212 -7.76 -2.80 15.47
CA GLY A 212 -6.98 -2.47 14.28
C GLY A 212 -7.52 -1.30 13.48
N TRP A 213 -6.81 -1.00 12.41
CA TRP A 213 -7.09 0.03 11.42
C TRP A 213 -6.93 -0.55 10.01
N ARG A 214 -7.79 -0.16 9.08
CA ARG A 214 -7.61 -0.44 7.66
C ARG A 214 -6.87 0.75 7.03
N ILE A 215 -5.60 0.58 6.74
CA ILE A 215 -4.71 1.60 6.18
C ILE A 215 -3.94 1.14 4.95
N ASP A 216 -4.07 -0.14 4.60
CA ASP A 216 -3.54 -0.72 3.36
C ASP A 216 -4.68 -0.90 2.36
N TYR A 217 -4.45 -0.51 1.12
CA TYR A 217 -5.48 -0.41 0.10
C TYR A 217 -5.04 -1.00 -1.24
N PHE A 218 -6.05 -1.38 -2.04
CA PHE A 218 -6.01 -1.36 -3.49
C PHE A 218 -7.03 -0.34 -3.99
N LEU A 219 -6.55 0.68 -4.70
CA LEU A 219 -7.39 1.61 -5.44
C LEU A 219 -7.19 1.36 -6.93
N VAL A 220 -8.27 1.36 -7.69
CA VAL A 220 -8.21 1.17 -9.14
C VAL A 220 -8.88 2.33 -9.86
N SER A 221 -8.43 2.64 -11.08
CA SER A 221 -9.14 3.60 -11.95
C SER A 221 -10.61 3.20 -12.10
N ASP A 222 -11.53 4.13 -11.99
CA ASP A 222 -12.98 3.90 -12.06
C ASP A 222 -13.39 3.11 -13.29
N ARG A 223 -12.72 3.34 -14.43
CA ARG A 223 -13.01 2.67 -15.73
C ARG A 223 -12.70 1.17 -15.76
N ILE A 224 -12.00 0.63 -14.76
CA ILE A 224 -11.74 -0.81 -14.60
C ILE A 224 -12.33 -1.38 -13.32
N ALA A 225 -13.04 -0.60 -12.53
CA ALA A 225 -13.58 -1.01 -11.25
C ALA A 225 -14.63 -2.13 -11.36
N ASP A 226 -15.33 -2.23 -12.47
CA ASP A 226 -16.29 -3.30 -12.79
C ASP A 226 -15.61 -4.65 -13.07
N LYS A 227 -14.30 -4.66 -13.33
CA LYS A 227 -13.50 -5.85 -13.56
C LYS A 227 -12.96 -6.51 -12.28
N ILE A 228 -13.15 -5.88 -11.11
CA ILE A 228 -12.73 -6.44 -9.82
C ILE A 228 -13.52 -7.71 -9.52
N GLN A 229 -12.81 -8.83 -9.28
CA GLN A 229 -13.40 -10.12 -8.92
C GLN A 229 -13.33 -10.35 -7.41
N THR A 230 -12.19 -10.02 -6.78
CA THR A 230 -11.95 -10.20 -5.36
C THR A 230 -11.18 -9.00 -4.81
N ALA A 231 -11.58 -8.56 -3.62
CA ALA A 231 -10.80 -7.64 -2.78
C ALA A 231 -10.87 -8.15 -1.35
N ALA A 232 -9.73 -8.53 -0.77
CA ALA A 232 -9.67 -9.17 0.53
C ALA A 232 -8.60 -8.57 1.45
N ILE A 233 -8.81 -8.71 2.75
CA ILE A 233 -7.83 -8.39 3.80
C ILE A 233 -7.50 -9.70 4.51
N LEU A 234 -6.26 -10.17 4.39
CA LEU A 234 -5.83 -11.49 4.83
C LEU A 234 -5.40 -11.47 6.30
N MET A 235 -6.35 -11.18 7.20
CA MET A 235 -6.12 -10.88 8.62
C MET A 235 -5.40 -11.99 9.39
N ASP A 236 -5.50 -13.25 8.94
CA ASP A 236 -4.88 -14.42 9.58
C ASP A 236 -3.39 -14.59 9.22
N VAL A 237 -2.89 -13.85 8.22
CA VAL A 237 -1.48 -13.89 7.81
C VAL A 237 -0.65 -13.10 8.80
N MET A 238 0.32 -13.80 9.41
CA MET A 238 1.22 -13.26 10.42
C MET A 238 2.60 -12.94 9.82
N GLY A 239 3.45 -12.20 10.56
CA GLY A 239 4.83 -11.87 10.16
C GLY A 239 5.17 -10.39 10.30
N SER A 240 4.16 -9.52 10.17
CA SER A 240 4.24 -8.07 10.36
C SER A 240 3.15 -7.59 11.32
N ASP A 241 3.16 -6.34 11.72
CA ASP A 241 2.06 -5.64 12.38
C ASP A 241 0.95 -5.26 11.39
N HIS A 242 1.23 -5.38 10.08
CA HIS A 242 0.20 -5.40 9.03
C HIS A 242 -0.09 -6.84 8.58
N CYS A 243 -1.23 -7.05 7.93
CA CYS A 243 -1.50 -8.24 7.11
C CYS A 243 -1.55 -7.86 5.62
N PRO A 244 -1.40 -8.84 4.71
CA PRO A 244 -1.55 -8.58 3.29
C PRO A 244 -2.97 -8.18 2.93
N VAL A 245 -3.11 -7.36 1.88
CA VAL A 245 -4.36 -7.14 1.16
C VAL A 245 -4.24 -7.72 -0.24
N GLU A 246 -5.36 -8.21 -0.77
CA GLU A 246 -5.43 -8.93 -2.05
C GLU A 246 -6.43 -8.25 -2.98
N LEU A 247 -6.07 -8.21 -4.26
CA LEU A 247 -6.93 -7.84 -5.38
C LEU A 247 -6.84 -8.89 -6.48
N ASP A 248 -7.98 -9.45 -6.91
CA ASP A 248 -8.11 -10.14 -8.19
C ASP A 248 -8.92 -9.28 -9.16
N ILE A 249 -8.39 -9.07 -10.36
CA ILE A 249 -9.01 -8.24 -11.40
C ILE A 249 -8.77 -8.82 -12.79
N ASP A 250 -9.78 -8.76 -13.65
CA ASP A 250 -9.74 -9.23 -15.04
C ASP A 250 -9.41 -8.06 -15.99
N LEU A 251 -8.15 -7.98 -16.42
CA LEU A 251 -7.66 -6.96 -17.36
C LEU A 251 -7.29 -7.56 -18.71
#